data_5f470b74a299f91914b1847a1e678d86
#
_entry.id   5f470b74a299f91914b1847a1e678d86
#
_cell.length_a   1.000
_cell.length_b   1.000
_cell.length_c   1.000
_cell.angle_alpha   90.00
_cell.angle_beta   90.00
_cell.angle_gamma   90.00
#
_symmetry.space_group_name_H-M   'P 1'
#
loop_
_entity.id
_entity.type
_entity.pdbx_description
1 polymer ?
#
loop_
_entity_poly.entity_id
_entity_poly.type
_entity_poly.pdbx_seq_one_letter_code
_entity_poly.pdbx_strand_id
1 'polypeptide(L)'
;MDKQQAKSIAINEVIEREGGYVNHPDDLGGPTRWGVTQAKAREHGYHGDMRDYPVEAAFAVYDADYWQRMKLDEIGDYSPDLAVKLFDFGVNSGTGRAA
;
A
#
# COMPACT_ATOMS: atom_id res chain seq x y z
N MET A 1 1.98 20.60 -6.27
CA MET A 1 2.75 19.60 -5.52
C MET A 1 3.67 18.84 -6.45
N ASP A 2 4.78 18.36 -5.92
CA ASP A 2 5.68 17.56 -6.72
C ASP A 2 5.33 16.07 -6.57
N LYS A 3 6.03 15.20 -7.33
CA LYS A 3 5.72 13.77 -7.33
C LYS A 3 6.00 13.08 -5.99
N GLN A 4 6.95 13.59 -5.22
CA GLN A 4 7.25 13.02 -3.90
C GLN A 4 6.13 13.34 -2.92
N GLN A 5 5.62 14.55 -2.96
CA GLN A 5 4.46 14.91 -2.15
C GLN A 5 3.24 14.13 -2.56
N ALA A 6 3.04 13.95 -3.88
CA ALA A 6 1.94 13.16 -4.41
C ALA A 6 2.01 11.72 -3.91
N LYS A 7 3.19 11.11 -3.94
CA LYS A 7 3.37 9.75 -3.44
C LYS A 7 3.05 9.65 -1.96
N SER A 8 3.57 10.56 -1.16
CA SER A 8 3.30 10.56 0.29
C SER A 8 1.82 10.71 0.58
N ILE A 9 1.15 11.64 -0.09
CA ILE A 9 -0.27 11.87 0.10
C ILE A 9 -1.07 10.63 -0.27
N ALA A 10 -0.78 10.05 -1.44
CA ALA A 10 -1.52 8.90 -1.95
C ALA A 10 -1.38 7.70 -1.02
N ILE A 11 -0.15 7.37 -0.64
CA ILE A 11 0.11 6.20 0.19
C ILE A 11 -0.44 6.41 1.61
N ASN A 12 -0.24 7.58 2.19
CA ASN A 12 -0.73 7.85 3.54
C ASN A 12 -2.25 7.85 3.62
N GLU A 13 -2.94 8.29 2.57
CA GLU A 13 -4.40 8.21 2.52
C GLU A 13 -4.88 6.76 2.56
N VAL A 14 -4.22 5.88 1.80
CA VAL A 14 -4.59 4.46 1.80
C VAL A 14 -4.32 3.83 3.16
N ILE A 15 -3.15 4.09 3.73
CA ILE A 15 -2.77 3.55 5.04
C ILE A 15 -3.78 3.98 6.10
N GLU A 16 -4.15 5.25 6.10
CA GLU A 16 -5.09 5.79 7.07
C GLU A 16 -6.49 5.18 6.89
N ARG A 17 -6.92 5.03 5.65
CA ARG A 17 -8.23 4.45 5.34
C ARG A 17 -8.31 2.98 5.71
N GLU A 18 -7.25 2.20 5.42
CA GLU A 18 -7.23 0.77 5.71
C GLU A 18 -6.99 0.48 7.19
N GLY A 19 -6.24 1.34 7.85
CA GLY A 19 -6.07 1.35 9.30
C GLY A 19 -5.66 0.06 9.94
N GLY A 20 -6.18 -0.17 11.08
CA GLY A 20 -5.85 -1.11 12.11
C GLY A 20 -5.61 -2.57 11.77
N TYR A 21 -5.41 -3.32 12.84
CA TYR A 21 -5.18 -4.76 12.77
C TYR A 21 -6.51 -5.47 12.53
N VAL A 22 -6.51 -6.37 11.56
CA VAL A 22 -7.69 -7.20 11.25
C VAL A 22 -7.21 -8.64 11.07
N ASN A 23 -7.91 -9.57 11.69
CA ASN A 23 -7.59 -10.98 11.54
C ASN A 23 -8.87 -11.74 11.21
N HIS A 24 -9.06 -12.04 9.94
CA HIS A 24 -10.18 -12.84 9.47
C HIS A 24 -9.69 -14.28 9.29
N PRO A 25 -10.23 -15.24 10.03
CA PRO A 25 -9.77 -16.63 9.95
C PRO A 25 -9.83 -17.22 8.55
N ASP A 26 -10.76 -16.76 7.73
CA ASP A 26 -10.94 -17.27 6.37
C ASP A 26 -10.05 -16.58 5.34
N ASP A 27 -9.25 -15.60 5.75
CA ASP A 27 -8.40 -14.85 4.86
C ASP A 27 -7.10 -15.61 4.61
N LEU A 28 -6.85 -15.96 3.35
CA LEU A 28 -5.66 -16.71 2.96
C LEU A 28 -4.37 -15.95 3.21
N GLY A 29 -4.42 -14.64 3.24
CA GLY A 29 -3.26 -13.81 3.51
C GLY A 29 -2.89 -13.71 4.98
N GLY A 30 -3.74 -14.25 5.85
CA GLY A 30 -3.57 -14.13 7.29
C GLY A 30 -3.99 -12.75 7.80
N PRO A 31 -3.58 -12.40 9.03
CA PRO A 31 -3.93 -11.10 9.59
C PRO A 31 -3.37 -9.96 8.75
N THR A 32 -4.04 -8.82 8.82
CA THR A 32 -3.63 -7.62 8.08
C THR A 32 -3.41 -6.46 9.03
N ARG A 33 -2.56 -5.55 8.62
CA ARG A 33 -2.41 -4.25 9.28
C ARG A 33 -2.06 -3.21 8.25
N TRP A 34 -2.68 -2.03 8.35
CA TRP A 34 -2.53 -0.95 7.38
C TRP A 34 -2.89 -1.42 5.97
N GLY A 35 -3.76 -2.43 5.86
CA GLY A 35 -4.14 -3.01 4.59
C GLY A 35 -3.11 -3.97 3.99
N VAL A 36 -2.02 -4.24 4.69
CA VAL A 36 -0.99 -5.18 4.23
C VAL A 36 -1.20 -6.53 4.91
N THR A 37 -1.28 -7.59 4.10
CA THR A 37 -1.45 -8.94 4.64
C THR A 37 -0.15 -9.46 5.22
N GLN A 38 -0.26 -10.43 6.12
CA GLN A 38 0.92 -11.08 6.68
C GLN A 38 1.77 -11.71 5.57
N ALA A 39 1.13 -12.33 4.58
CA ALA A 39 1.84 -12.94 3.46
C ALA A 39 2.67 -11.89 2.71
N LYS A 40 2.09 -10.73 2.45
CA LYS A 40 2.78 -9.64 1.77
C LYS A 40 3.92 -9.08 2.62
N ALA A 41 3.68 -8.92 3.92
CA ALA A 41 4.71 -8.45 4.84
C ALA A 41 5.91 -9.40 4.85
N ARG A 42 5.64 -10.70 4.84
CA ARG A 42 6.71 -11.70 4.80
C ARG A 42 7.52 -11.65 3.51
N GLU A 43 6.86 -11.41 2.38
CA GLU A 43 7.56 -11.23 1.11
C GLU A 43 8.54 -10.06 1.18
N HIS A 44 8.24 -9.06 1.99
CA HIS A 44 9.10 -7.89 2.17
C HIS A 44 10.04 -8.01 3.36
N GLY A 45 10.12 -9.20 3.96
CA GLY A 45 11.11 -9.48 5.00
C GLY A 45 10.64 -9.29 6.42
N TYR A 46 9.38 -8.95 6.63
CA TYR A 46 8.86 -8.82 8.00
C TYR A 46 8.26 -10.15 8.46
N HIS A 47 8.80 -10.71 9.52
CA HIS A 47 8.37 -12.01 10.04
C HIS A 47 7.77 -11.93 11.44
N GLY A 48 7.53 -10.74 11.95
CA GLY A 48 6.98 -10.55 13.28
C GLY A 48 5.47 -10.59 13.31
N ASP A 49 4.92 -10.25 14.47
CA ASP A 49 3.49 -10.19 14.70
C ASP A 49 2.90 -9.00 13.92
N MET A 50 1.81 -9.23 13.21
CA MET A 50 1.17 -8.17 12.43
C MET A 50 0.57 -7.06 13.31
N ARG A 51 0.31 -7.36 14.57
CA ARG A 51 -0.13 -6.32 15.50
C ARG A 51 0.95 -5.27 15.73
N ASP A 52 2.20 -5.66 15.54
CA ASP A 52 3.36 -4.77 15.70
C ASP A 52 3.92 -4.28 14.37
N TYR A 53 3.26 -4.61 13.25
CA TYR A 53 3.76 -4.26 11.93
C TYR A 53 3.85 -2.74 11.78
N PRO A 54 5.05 -2.20 11.55
CA PRO A 54 5.23 -0.74 11.54
C PRO A 54 4.65 -0.09 10.29
N VAL A 55 4.13 1.11 10.47
CA VAL A 55 3.51 1.85 9.36
C VAL A 55 4.54 2.17 8.27
N GLU A 56 5.80 2.37 8.64
CA GLU A 56 6.87 2.63 7.68
C GLU A 56 7.08 1.44 6.75
N ALA A 57 6.92 0.23 7.28
CA ALA A 57 7.03 -0.98 6.46
C ALA A 57 5.86 -1.07 5.49
N ALA A 58 4.66 -0.72 5.95
CA ALA A 58 3.49 -0.69 5.08
C ALA A 58 3.68 0.34 3.96
N PHE A 59 4.22 1.52 4.29
CA PHE A 59 4.50 2.54 3.27
C PHE A 59 5.43 1.98 2.20
N ALA A 60 6.49 1.27 2.62
CA ALA A 60 7.44 0.69 1.68
C ALA A 60 6.78 -0.35 0.76
N VAL A 61 5.84 -1.13 1.29
CA VAL A 61 5.10 -2.11 0.47
C VAL A 61 4.28 -1.41 -0.60
N TYR A 62 3.52 -0.39 -0.21
CA TYR A 62 2.71 0.34 -1.19
C TYR A 62 3.57 1.04 -2.23
N ASP A 63 4.71 1.57 -1.81
CA ASP A 63 5.64 2.20 -2.74
C ASP A 63 6.17 1.18 -3.75
N ALA A 64 6.69 0.06 -3.27
CA ALA A 64 7.31 -0.94 -4.15
C ALA A 64 6.31 -1.66 -5.04
N ASP A 65 5.19 -2.11 -4.47
CA ASP A 65 4.26 -2.99 -5.17
C ASP A 65 3.20 -2.26 -5.99
N TYR A 66 2.99 -0.99 -5.72
CA TYR A 66 1.99 -0.20 -6.46
C TYR A 66 2.60 1.01 -7.13
N TRP A 67 3.19 1.93 -6.37
CA TRP A 67 3.69 3.17 -6.94
C TRP A 67 4.80 2.92 -7.97
N GLN A 68 5.84 2.17 -7.60
CA GLN A 68 6.95 1.89 -8.50
C GLN A 68 6.54 0.94 -9.62
N ARG A 69 5.78 -0.08 -9.28
CA ARG A 69 5.33 -1.06 -10.26
C ARG A 69 4.47 -0.42 -11.36
N MET A 70 3.63 0.54 -10.98
CA MET A 70 2.77 1.26 -11.92
C MET A 70 3.51 2.40 -12.61
N LYS A 71 4.77 2.62 -12.27
CA LYS A 71 5.61 3.68 -12.84
C LYS A 71 5.01 5.07 -12.62
N LEU A 72 4.48 5.28 -11.43
CA LEU A 72 3.80 6.53 -11.12
C LEU A 72 4.74 7.71 -10.92
N ASP A 73 6.05 7.46 -10.71
CA ASP A 73 7.01 8.55 -10.72
C ASP A 73 7.03 9.25 -12.08
N GLU A 74 6.96 8.49 -13.17
CA GLU A 74 6.92 9.05 -14.51
C GLU A 74 5.62 9.82 -14.76
N ILE A 75 4.50 9.25 -14.30
CA ILE A 75 3.21 9.92 -14.39
C ILE A 75 3.23 11.19 -13.54
N GLY A 76 3.85 11.11 -12.36
CA GLY A 76 3.95 12.24 -11.45
C GLY A 76 4.77 13.41 -12.00
N ASP A 77 5.75 13.12 -12.86
CA ASP A 77 6.50 14.15 -13.54
C ASP A 77 5.61 14.92 -14.52
N TYR A 78 4.63 14.24 -15.10
CA TYR A 78 3.66 14.84 -16.01
C TYR A 78 2.51 15.50 -15.26
N SER A 79 1.92 14.77 -14.32
CA SER A 79 0.79 15.25 -13.52
C SER A 79 0.75 14.54 -12.17
N PRO A 80 1.16 15.22 -11.09
CA PRO A 80 1.07 14.62 -9.75
C PRO A 80 -0.34 14.20 -9.37
N ASP A 81 -1.34 15.00 -9.75
CA ASP A 81 -2.74 14.68 -9.46
C ASP A 81 -3.18 13.39 -10.14
N LEU A 82 -2.75 13.18 -11.37
CA LEU A 82 -3.08 11.96 -12.09
C LEU A 82 -2.43 10.75 -11.44
N ALA A 83 -1.18 10.90 -11.00
CA ALA A 83 -0.48 9.81 -10.32
C ALA A 83 -1.24 9.37 -9.05
N VAL A 84 -1.74 10.34 -8.26
CA VAL A 84 -2.52 10.04 -7.06
C VAL A 84 -3.78 9.25 -7.42
N LYS A 85 -4.49 9.70 -8.45
CA LYS A 85 -5.72 9.03 -8.87
C LYS A 85 -5.46 7.62 -9.37
N LEU A 86 -4.40 7.43 -10.14
CA LEU A 86 -4.06 6.12 -10.66
C LEU A 86 -3.63 5.16 -9.55
N PHE A 87 -2.89 5.67 -8.58
CA PHE A 87 -2.51 4.86 -7.43
C PHE A 87 -3.74 4.37 -6.67
N ASP A 88 -4.65 5.28 -6.38
CA ASP A 88 -5.87 4.93 -5.66
C ASP A 88 -6.69 3.91 -6.44
N PHE A 89 -6.80 4.11 -7.75
CA PHE A 89 -7.50 3.16 -8.62
C PHE A 89 -6.83 1.78 -8.58
N GLY A 90 -5.49 1.74 -8.68
CA GLY A 90 -4.76 0.48 -8.65
C GLY A 90 -4.94 -0.28 -7.36
N VAL A 91 -4.87 0.41 -6.23
CA VAL A 91 -5.07 -0.22 -4.93
C VAL A 91 -6.50 -0.74 -4.79
N ASN A 92 -7.48 0.05 -5.18
CA ASN A 92 -8.89 -0.32 -5.03
C ASN A 92 -9.36 -1.35 -6.05
N SER A 93 -8.68 -1.45 -7.20
CA SER A 93 -9.05 -2.40 -8.24
C SER A 93 -8.59 -3.82 -7.96
N GLY A 94 -7.94 -4.02 -6.84
CA GLY A 94 -7.62 -5.36 -6.43
C GLY A 94 -6.32 -5.92 -6.95
N THR A 95 -5.41 -5.08 -7.43
CA THR A 95 -4.11 -5.56 -7.88
C THR A 95 -3.35 -6.19 -6.73
N GLY A 96 -3.60 -6.46 -5.76
CA GLY A 96 -2.99 -7.13 -4.66
C GLY A 96 -4.04 -7.47 -3.64
N ARG A 97 -5.27 -7.19 -3.95
CA ARG A 97 -6.37 -7.48 -3.05
C ARG A 97 -7.28 -8.43 -3.77
N ALA A 98 -7.43 -9.58 -3.23
CA ALA A 98 -8.44 -10.49 -3.74
C ALA A 98 -9.78 -9.82 -3.48
N ALA A 99 -10.39 -9.38 -4.50
CA ALA A 99 -11.68 -8.74 -4.37
C ALA A 99 -12.70 -9.74 -3.85
#